data_3bb1c650c579df9475b753db47a8d465
#
_entry.id   3bb1c650c579df9475b753db47a8d465
#
_cell.length_a   1.000
_cell.length_b   1.000
_cell.length_c   1.000
_cell.angle_alpha   90.00
_cell.angle_beta   90.00
_cell.angle_gamma   90.00
#
_symmetry.space_group_name_H-M   'P 1'
#
loop_
_entity.id
_entity.type
_entity.pdbx_description
1 polymer ?
#
loop_
_entity_poly.entity_id
_entity_poly.type
_entity_poly.pdbx_seq_one_letter_code
_entity_poly.pdbx_strand_id
1 'polypeptide(L)'
;MRKNENIENIEGKIYQFDLKEKVTGENSKNPGTPYIAGTVEVAVDAEASNIVPVHYTYVAPTYSSGKSNNTYTALKQIITSGKTVVTDGYDMATCVKLNPSYSVNDWYPQGQETVQTTPRNEGGFVNIVTPDTLRPEGDIGRHKFSVDVIIFEVTEITPDEGDSYVQIKGITFDFRNAALPITMVARNAAAAKYFLDLEASKKNPVYTKVWGKIVNTYIKSEKVTESAFGEATVDTIVRRNREYLITGANPVPYEFDTEGTITAAELSKVLQDREVHLAEVKKNSEEYNASKNAKSASPAAQAATASVPQGGFSF
;
A
#
# COMPACT_ATOMS: atom_id res chain seq x y z
N MET A 1 14.57 2.29 -22.30
CA MET A 1 13.37 2.70 -21.53
C MET A 1 13.73 3.84 -20.59
N ARG A 2 12.90 4.86 -20.51
CA ARG A 2 13.07 6.00 -19.61
C ARG A 2 13.06 5.52 -18.14
N LYS A 3 13.85 6.18 -17.27
CA LYS A 3 13.73 5.99 -15.85
C LYS A 3 12.39 6.62 -15.39
N ASN A 4 11.42 5.77 -15.08
CA ASN A 4 10.10 6.24 -14.64
C ASN A 4 10.16 6.77 -13.21
N GLU A 5 9.50 7.90 -12.97
CA GLU A 5 9.35 8.44 -11.64
C GLU A 5 8.21 7.70 -10.90
N ASN A 6 8.52 7.25 -9.71
CA ASN A 6 7.55 6.67 -8.78
C ASN A 6 8.08 6.98 -7.37
N ILE A 7 7.72 8.15 -6.85
CA ILE A 7 8.28 8.71 -5.62
C ILE A 7 7.13 9.21 -4.74
N GLU A 8 7.22 8.88 -3.46
CA GLU A 8 6.35 9.40 -2.43
C GLU A 8 7.19 10.07 -1.34
N ASN A 9 6.65 11.14 -0.75
CA ASN A 9 7.20 11.78 0.44
C ASN A 9 6.14 11.76 1.54
N ILE A 10 6.49 11.21 2.70
CA ILE A 10 5.61 11.13 3.85
C ILE A 10 6.37 11.70 5.05
N GLU A 11 5.88 12.81 5.58
CA GLU A 11 6.48 13.50 6.72
C GLU A 11 5.43 13.67 7.82
N GLY A 12 5.78 13.33 9.04
CA GLY A 12 4.87 13.47 10.17
C GLY A 12 5.36 12.77 11.41
N LYS A 13 4.44 12.37 12.27
CA LYS A 13 4.71 11.67 13.51
C LYS A 13 4.27 10.21 13.41
N ILE A 14 5.03 9.30 13.99
CA ILE A 14 4.66 7.89 14.00
C ILE A 14 3.35 7.74 14.77
N TYR A 15 2.29 7.33 14.07
CA TYR A 15 0.99 7.04 14.67
C TYR A 15 1.05 5.75 15.46
N GLN A 16 1.48 4.67 14.81
CA GLN A 16 1.79 3.36 15.38
C GLN A 16 2.69 2.57 14.42
N PHE A 17 3.24 1.44 14.87
CA PHE A 17 3.99 0.53 14.02
C PHE A 17 3.84 -0.93 14.47
N ASP A 18 4.05 -1.88 13.54
CA ASP A 18 4.09 -3.32 13.79
C ASP A 18 5.41 -3.96 13.33
N LEU A 19 6.48 -3.17 13.28
CA LEU A 19 7.81 -3.60 12.87
C LEU A 19 8.32 -4.77 13.73
N LYS A 20 8.88 -5.81 13.07
CA LYS A 20 9.43 -6.99 13.73
C LYS A 20 10.80 -7.33 13.16
N GLU A 21 11.75 -7.61 14.04
CA GLU A 21 13.01 -8.26 13.66
C GLU A 21 12.72 -9.74 13.36
N LYS A 22 13.20 -10.20 12.22
CA LYS A 22 13.02 -11.58 11.71
C LYS A 22 14.37 -12.11 11.20
N VAL A 23 14.40 -13.41 10.97
CA VAL A 23 15.56 -14.10 10.37
C VAL A 23 15.06 -14.91 9.18
N THR A 24 15.82 -14.92 8.09
CA THR A 24 15.47 -15.70 6.91
C THR A 24 15.55 -17.20 7.20
N GLY A 25 14.55 -17.94 6.71
CA GLY A 25 14.48 -19.39 6.89
C GLY A 25 15.55 -20.17 6.14
N GLU A 26 15.70 -21.45 6.47
CA GLU A 26 16.72 -22.35 5.91
C GLU A 26 16.63 -22.48 4.38
N ASN A 27 15.45 -22.39 3.80
CA ASN A 27 15.21 -22.51 2.35
C ASN A 27 15.39 -21.17 1.59
N SER A 28 15.81 -20.10 2.26
CA SER A 28 16.06 -18.82 1.60
C SER A 28 17.42 -18.82 0.89
N LYS A 29 17.60 -17.90 -0.08
CA LYS A 29 18.89 -17.72 -0.77
C LYS A 29 20.05 -17.43 0.19
N ASN A 30 19.78 -16.73 1.29
CA ASN A 30 20.72 -16.38 2.35
C ASN A 30 20.11 -16.74 3.72
N PRO A 31 20.22 -18.01 4.17
CA PRO A 31 19.66 -18.45 5.45
C PRO A 31 20.30 -17.72 6.63
N GLY A 32 19.53 -17.52 7.71
CA GLY A 32 20.05 -16.91 8.92
C GLY A 32 20.32 -15.41 8.84
N THR A 33 19.94 -14.74 7.73
CA THR A 33 20.10 -13.29 7.60
C THR A 33 19.03 -12.55 8.39
N PRO A 34 19.41 -11.67 9.35
CA PRO A 34 18.46 -10.84 10.06
C PRO A 34 17.85 -9.80 9.12
N TYR A 35 16.58 -9.48 9.31
CA TYR A 35 15.90 -8.41 8.60
C TYR A 35 14.75 -7.84 9.42
N ILE A 36 14.32 -6.61 9.10
CA ILE A 36 13.13 -5.98 9.66
C ILE A 36 12.04 -5.99 8.60
N ALA A 37 10.82 -6.34 9.02
CA ALA A 37 9.62 -6.26 8.21
C ALA A 37 8.45 -5.78 9.07
N GLY A 38 7.45 -5.16 8.43
CA GLY A 38 6.24 -4.63 9.07
C GLY A 38 5.81 -3.32 8.47
N THR A 39 5.04 -2.54 9.24
CA THR A 39 4.45 -1.28 8.78
C THR A 39 4.78 -0.17 9.77
N VAL A 40 5.04 1.02 9.27
CA VAL A 40 5.04 2.27 10.02
C VAL A 40 3.86 3.10 9.53
N GLU A 41 2.95 3.47 10.42
CA GLU A 41 1.84 4.37 10.13
C GLU A 41 2.21 5.78 10.60
N VAL A 42 2.08 6.77 9.72
CA VAL A 42 2.47 8.16 9.97
C VAL A 42 1.25 9.07 9.94
N ALA A 43 1.00 9.76 11.04
CA ALA A 43 0.05 10.87 11.10
C ALA A 43 0.73 12.10 10.46
N VAL A 44 0.16 12.58 9.34
CA VAL A 44 0.72 13.72 8.60
C VAL A 44 0.16 15.07 9.10
N ASP A 45 -0.86 15.02 9.94
CA ASP A 45 -1.51 16.17 10.59
C ASP A 45 -1.69 15.92 12.10
N ALA A 46 -1.91 17.00 12.88
CA ALA A 46 -2.01 16.94 14.34
C ALA A 46 -3.25 16.18 14.84
N GLU A 47 -4.34 16.23 14.08
CA GLU A 47 -5.59 15.53 14.43
C GLU A 47 -5.54 14.04 14.07
N ALA A 48 -4.44 13.57 13.46
CA ALA A 48 -4.31 12.22 12.92
C ALA A 48 -5.49 11.84 12.00
N SER A 49 -5.99 12.82 11.25
CA SER A 49 -7.09 12.64 10.31
C SER A 49 -6.63 11.93 9.03
N ASN A 50 -5.36 12.11 8.66
CA ASN A 50 -4.70 11.42 7.55
C ASN A 50 -3.52 10.60 8.06
N ILE A 51 -3.69 9.28 8.12
CA ILE A 51 -2.68 8.33 8.61
C ILE A 51 -2.19 7.50 7.43
N VAL A 52 -0.94 7.72 7.02
CA VAL A 52 -0.35 7.07 5.85
C VAL A 52 0.54 5.90 6.27
N PRO A 53 0.19 4.65 5.91
CA PRO A 53 1.04 3.49 6.19
C PRO A 53 2.14 3.35 5.15
N VAL A 54 3.32 2.96 5.62
CA VAL A 54 4.47 2.57 4.78
C VAL A 54 4.90 1.16 5.17
N HIS A 55 4.94 0.27 4.18
CA HIS A 55 5.28 -1.14 4.36
C HIS A 55 6.75 -1.40 4.07
N TYR A 56 7.37 -2.23 4.88
CA TYR A 56 8.72 -2.73 4.72
C TYR A 56 8.67 -4.26 4.68
N THR A 57 8.88 -4.83 3.51
CA THR A 57 8.78 -6.29 3.32
C THR A 57 10.05 -7.00 3.77
N TYR A 58 11.21 -6.43 3.45
CA TYR A 58 12.52 -6.99 3.78
C TYR A 58 13.59 -5.91 3.81
N VAL A 59 14.06 -5.57 5.00
CA VAL A 59 15.13 -4.59 5.20
C VAL A 59 16.26 -5.27 5.98
N ALA A 60 17.32 -5.65 5.26
CA ALA A 60 18.52 -6.27 5.85
C ALA A 60 19.50 -5.22 6.39
N PRO A 61 20.36 -5.55 7.36
CA PRO A 61 21.34 -4.62 7.95
C PRO A 61 22.38 -4.12 6.96
N THR A 62 22.63 -4.87 5.88
CA THR A 62 23.55 -4.50 4.82
C THR A 62 22.92 -4.66 3.45
N TYR A 63 23.32 -3.82 2.51
CA TYR A 63 23.00 -4.01 1.09
C TYR A 63 23.80 -5.18 0.50
N SER A 64 23.41 -5.65 -0.69
CA SER A 64 24.17 -6.67 -1.45
C SER A 64 25.61 -6.26 -1.75
N SER A 65 25.90 -4.96 -1.75
CA SER A 65 27.25 -4.39 -1.87
C SER A 65 28.09 -4.50 -0.58
N GLY A 66 27.55 -5.03 0.52
CA GLY A 66 28.20 -5.09 1.84
C GLY A 66 28.15 -3.78 2.63
N LYS A 67 27.63 -2.69 2.08
CA LYS A 67 27.47 -1.41 2.79
C LYS A 67 26.35 -1.48 3.80
N SER A 68 26.50 -0.79 4.95
CA SER A 68 25.47 -0.66 5.96
C SER A 68 24.20 -0.04 5.40
N ASN A 69 23.05 -0.56 5.82
CA ASN A 69 21.73 -0.07 5.44
C ASN A 69 21.18 0.88 6.51
N ASN A 70 21.22 2.17 6.25
CA ASN A 70 20.73 3.19 7.19
C ASN A 70 19.23 3.04 7.48
N THR A 71 18.43 2.55 6.52
CA THR A 71 17.02 2.26 6.74
C THR A 71 16.83 1.19 7.83
N TYR A 72 17.64 0.11 7.80
CA TYR A 72 17.62 -0.89 8.86
C TYR A 72 17.91 -0.29 10.23
N THR A 73 18.96 0.55 10.32
CA THR A 73 19.35 1.21 11.57
C THR A 73 18.23 2.09 12.11
N ALA A 74 17.60 2.89 11.25
CA ALA A 74 16.48 3.77 11.64
C ALA A 74 15.24 2.96 12.07
N LEU A 75 14.87 1.90 11.34
CA LEU A 75 13.76 1.02 11.73
C LEU A 75 14.03 0.32 13.06
N LYS A 76 15.28 -0.13 13.28
CA LYS A 76 15.67 -0.73 14.56
C LYS A 76 15.58 0.27 15.72
N GLN A 77 15.98 1.53 15.49
CA GLN A 77 15.81 2.59 16.48
C GLN A 77 14.33 2.84 16.78
N ILE A 78 13.43 2.81 15.77
CA ILE A 78 11.98 2.92 15.98
C ILE A 78 11.48 1.78 16.86
N ILE A 79 11.88 0.52 16.58
CA ILE A 79 11.49 -0.65 17.40
C ILE A 79 11.94 -0.46 18.85
N THR A 80 13.16 0.05 19.10
CA THR A 80 13.77 0.09 20.43
C THR A 80 13.29 1.27 21.27
N SER A 81 13.08 2.43 20.66
CA SER A 81 12.85 3.68 21.37
C SER A 81 11.85 4.63 20.71
N GLY A 82 11.17 4.18 19.62
CA GLY A 82 10.18 5.00 18.93
C GLY A 82 8.95 5.25 19.82
N LYS A 83 8.56 6.50 19.94
CA LYS A 83 7.31 6.92 20.59
C LYS A 83 6.22 7.10 19.55
N THR A 84 4.98 6.75 19.89
CA THR A 84 3.87 6.80 18.96
C THR A 84 2.77 7.74 19.42
N VAL A 85 1.95 8.22 18.50
CA VAL A 85 0.77 9.03 18.83
C VAL A 85 -0.19 8.24 19.74
N VAL A 86 -0.34 6.94 19.46
CA VAL A 86 -1.27 6.06 20.20
C VAL A 86 -0.84 5.86 21.65
N THR A 87 0.46 5.72 21.93
CA THR A 87 0.96 5.40 23.28
C THR A 87 1.44 6.62 24.06
N ASP A 88 2.02 7.62 23.37
CA ASP A 88 2.73 8.73 24.01
C ASP A 88 2.07 10.09 23.74
N GLY A 89 1.07 10.15 22.86
CA GLY A 89 0.43 11.38 22.42
C GLY A 89 1.19 12.07 21.28
N TYR A 90 0.48 12.95 20.56
CA TYR A 90 1.02 13.59 19.35
C TYR A 90 2.30 14.38 19.62
N ASP A 91 2.35 15.17 20.70
CA ASP A 91 3.50 16.03 20.98
C ASP A 91 4.79 15.25 21.22
N MET A 92 4.69 14.10 21.86
CA MET A 92 5.82 13.24 22.23
C MET A 92 6.20 12.22 21.15
N ALA A 93 5.36 12.01 20.17
CA ALA A 93 5.59 11.00 19.14
C ALA A 93 6.80 11.34 18.25
N THR A 94 7.52 10.30 17.86
CA THR A 94 8.72 10.37 17.01
C THR A 94 8.40 10.96 15.65
N CYS A 95 9.15 12.00 15.25
CA CYS A 95 9.03 12.61 13.93
C CYS A 95 9.85 11.85 12.90
N VAL A 96 9.26 11.63 11.72
CA VAL A 96 9.90 10.90 10.63
C VAL A 96 9.68 11.56 9.28
N LYS A 97 10.67 11.34 8.38
CA LYS A 97 10.54 11.57 6.92
C LYS A 97 10.81 10.27 6.21
N LEU A 98 9.84 9.81 5.43
CA LEU A 98 9.86 8.56 4.68
C LEU A 98 9.77 8.87 3.20
N ASN A 99 10.53 8.13 2.38
CA ASN A 99 10.50 8.26 0.91
C ASN A 99 10.17 6.91 0.28
N PRO A 100 8.96 6.38 0.47
CA PRO A 100 8.54 5.15 -0.18
C PRO A 100 8.28 5.36 -1.67
N SER A 101 7.93 4.28 -2.34
CA SER A 101 7.37 4.29 -3.68
C SER A 101 5.98 3.66 -3.66
N TYR A 102 5.13 4.08 -4.59
CA TYR A 102 3.90 3.37 -4.86
C TYR A 102 4.19 1.93 -5.25
N SER A 103 3.47 1.00 -4.66
CA SER A 103 3.55 -0.43 -4.92
C SER A 103 2.16 -1.06 -4.81
N VAL A 104 2.06 -2.33 -5.14
CA VAL A 104 0.83 -3.10 -4.98
C VAL A 104 1.14 -4.44 -4.31
N ASN A 105 0.16 -4.94 -3.56
CA ASN A 105 0.16 -6.28 -3.03
C ASN A 105 -0.86 -7.11 -3.79
N ASP A 106 -0.38 -8.08 -4.55
CA ASP A 106 -1.20 -9.04 -5.25
C ASP A 106 -1.37 -10.28 -4.40
N TRP A 107 -2.60 -10.70 -4.20
CA TRP A 107 -2.92 -11.86 -3.39
C TRP A 107 -4.16 -12.58 -3.93
N TYR A 108 -4.22 -13.89 -3.75
CA TYR A 108 -5.33 -14.71 -4.22
C TYR A 108 -6.13 -15.22 -3.02
N PRO A 109 -7.32 -14.66 -2.79
CA PRO A 109 -8.20 -15.12 -1.71
C PRO A 109 -8.71 -16.53 -1.96
N GLN A 110 -8.77 -17.34 -0.92
CA GLN A 110 -9.34 -18.68 -1.04
C GLN A 110 -10.84 -18.59 -1.41
N GLY A 111 -11.24 -19.35 -2.45
CA GLY A 111 -12.63 -19.40 -2.92
C GLY A 111 -13.03 -18.26 -3.87
N GLN A 112 -12.10 -17.39 -4.27
CA GLN A 112 -12.31 -16.42 -5.34
C GLN A 112 -11.70 -16.88 -6.65
N GLU A 113 -12.18 -16.32 -7.77
CA GLU A 113 -11.67 -16.67 -9.11
C GLU A 113 -10.50 -15.79 -9.54
N THR A 114 -10.39 -14.58 -8.97
CA THR A 114 -9.44 -13.55 -9.41
C THR A 114 -8.47 -13.15 -8.32
N VAL A 115 -7.24 -12.82 -8.72
CA VAL A 115 -6.24 -12.19 -7.87
C VAL A 115 -6.72 -10.79 -7.49
N GLN A 116 -6.58 -10.47 -6.21
CA GLN A 116 -6.86 -9.14 -5.69
C GLN A 116 -5.58 -8.33 -5.64
N THR A 117 -5.68 -7.07 -6.02
CA THR A 117 -4.56 -6.11 -6.01
C THR A 117 -4.87 -4.99 -5.04
N THR A 118 -4.03 -4.81 -4.02
CA THR A 118 -4.20 -3.75 -3.02
C THR A 118 -3.05 -2.74 -3.12
N PRO A 119 -3.33 -1.45 -3.35
CA PRO A 119 -2.31 -0.40 -3.36
C PRO A 119 -1.61 -0.29 -1.99
N ARG A 120 -0.30 0.00 -2.00
CA ARG A 120 0.47 0.30 -0.79
C ARG A 120 1.67 1.20 -1.08
N ASN A 121 2.14 1.92 -0.05
CA ASN A 121 3.41 2.63 -0.08
C ASN A 121 4.47 1.66 0.44
N GLU A 122 5.56 1.45 -0.26
CA GLU A 122 6.51 0.41 0.10
C GLU A 122 7.97 0.88 0.06
N GLY A 123 8.71 0.47 1.08
CA GLY A 123 10.16 0.63 1.17
C GLY A 123 10.61 2.07 1.34
N GLY A 124 11.74 2.38 0.70
CA GLY A 124 12.34 3.70 0.76
C GLY A 124 13.18 3.98 2.00
N PHE A 125 13.68 5.21 2.08
CA PHE A 125 14.49 5.66 3.21
C PHE A 125 13.63 6.06 4.40
N VAL A 126 14.17 5.87 5.59
CA VAL A 126 13.60 6.32 6.86
C VAL A 126 14.59 7.27 7.52
N ASN A 127 14.15 8.47 7.83
CA ASN A 127 14.92 9.43 8.61
C ASN A 127 14.11 9.82 9.86
N ILE A 128 14.66 9.56 11.02
CA ILE A 128 14.15 10.13 12.29
C ILE A 128 14.67 11.55 12.36
N VAL A 129 13.77 12.49 12.59
CA VAL A 129 14.07 13.93 12.51
C VAL A 129 13.53 14.68 13.73
N THR A 130 13.93 15.94 13.88
CA THR A 130 13.37 16.83 14.88
C THR A 130 12.10 17.54 14.38
N PRO A 131 11.18 17.95 15.25
CA PRO A 131 9.90 18.56 14.85
C PRO A 131 10.06 19.79 13.94
N ASP A 132 11.08 20.61 14.19
CA ASP A 132 11.38 21.83 13.43
C ASP A 132 11.81 21.58 11.98
N THR A 133 12.20 20.35 11.65
CA THR A 133 12.57 19.95 10.29
C THR A 133 11.39 19.48 9.45
N LEU A 134 10.24 19.17 10.09
CA LEU A 134 9.02 18.82 9.36
C LEU A 134 8.50 20.05 8.60
N ARG A 135 7.90 19.84 7.45
CA ARG A 135 7.16 20.89 6.75
C ARG A 135 6.01 21.39 7.63
N PRO A 136 5.52 22.62 7.42
CA PRO A 136 4.33 23.12 8.11
C PRO A 136 3.13 22.17 7.91
N GLU A 137 2.21 22.18 8.87
CA GLU A 137 0.94 21.47 8.73
C GLU A 137 0.13 22.04 7.57
N GLY A 138 -0.59 21.18 6.85
CA GLY A 138 -1.30 21.54 5.64
C GLY A 138 -0.43 21.63 4.38
N ASP A 139 0.90 21.59 4.48
CA ASP A 139 1.78 21.51 3.32
C ASP A 139 1.61 20.15 2.63
N ILE A 140 1.24 20.18 1.35
CA ILE A 140 1.08 18.99 0.51
C ILE A 140 2.35 18.12 0.48
N GLY A 141 3.52 18.70 0.66
CA GLY A 141 4.80 18.01 0.69
C GLY A 141 4.93 16.98 1.81
N ARG A 142 4.07 17.05 2.86
CA ARG A 142 4.03 16.04 3.93
C ARG A 142 3.50 14.67 3.48
N HIS A 143 2.71 14.62 2.42
CA HIS A 143 2.09 13.38 1.94
C HIS A 143 1.93 13.39 0.41
N LYS A 144 3.00 13.79 -0.26
CA LYS A 144 3.04 13.98 -1.72
C LYS A 144 3.39 12.66 -2.42
N PHE A 145 2.73 12.42 -3.56
CA PHE A 145 3.20 11.47 -4.56
C PHE A 145 3.54 12.17 -5.87
N SER A 146 4.41 11.56 -6.67
CA SER A 146 4.75 11.97 -8.02
C SER A 146 5.08 10.73 -8.84
N VAL A 147 4.33 10.49 -9.92
CA VAL A 147 4.47 9.28 -10.74
C VAL A 147 4.38 9.59 -12.23
N ASP A 148 5.19 8.90 -13.01
CA ASP A 148 4.94 8.76 -14.44
C ASP A 148 3.90 7.64 -14.63
N VAL A 149 2.86 7.89 -15.40
CA VAL A 149 1.70 7.00 -15.54
C VAL A 149 1.25 6.90 -16.99
N ILE A 150 0.87 5.68 -17.38
CA ILE A 150 0.17 5.43 -18.64
C ILE A 150 -1.29 5.22 -18.30
N ILE A 151 -2.13 6.15 -18.74
CA ILE A 151 -3.57 6.20 -18.45
C ILE A 151 -4.31 5.40 -19.53
N PHE A 152 -5.20 4.49 -19.10
CA PHE A 152 -6.04 3.67 -20.00
C PHE A 152 -7.54 3.93 -19.86
N GLU A 153 -7.95 4.62 -18.79
CA GLU A 153 -9.36 4.87 -18.51
C GLU A 153 -9.50 6.16 -17.70
N VAL A 154 -10.43 6.98 -18.13
CA VAL A 154 -10.86 8.18 -17.42
C VAL A 154 -12.37 8.15 -17.35
N THR A 155 -12.92 8.16 -16.13
CA THR A 155 -14.36 8.02 -15.90
C THR A 155 -14.85 9.04 -14.90
N GLU A 156 -15.91 9.75 -15.24
CA GLU A 156 -16.63 10.61 -14.29
C GLU A 156 -17.48 9.75 -13.35
N ILE A 157 -17.33 9.96 -12.06
CA ILE A 157 -18.06 9.27 -10.99
C ILE A 157 -18.96 10.27 -10.30
N THR A 158 -20.24 9.98 -10.27
CA THR A 158 -21.22 10.73 -9.49
C THR A 158 -21.67 9.83 -8.34
N PRO A 159 -21.14 10.04 -7.12
CA PRO A 159 -21.55 9.25 -5.96
C PRO A 159 -22.97 9.63 -5.52
N ASP A 160 -23.61 8.75 -4.76
CA ASP A 160 -24.94 9.02 -4.17
C ASP A 160 -24.90 10.20 -3.20
N GLU A 161 -23.74 10.40 -2.53
CA GLU A 161 -23.49 11.52 -1.64
C GLU A 161 -22.15 12.18 -1.97
N GLY A 162 -22.09 13.50 -1.97
CA GLY A 162 -20.90 14.31 -2.24
C GLY A 162 -20.77 14.76 -3.70
N ASP A 163 -19.65 15.43 -3.99
CA ASP A 163 -19.39 16.02 -5.30
C ASP A 163 -18.89 14.97 -6.31
N SER A 164 -19.28 15.14 -7.57
CA SER A 164 -18.73 14.36 -8.69
C SER A 164 -17.22 14.56 -8.81
N TYR A 165 -16.54 13.50 -9.22
CA TYR A 165 -15.10 13.50 -9.43
C TYR A 165 -14.72 12.64 -10.62
N VAL A 166 -13.50 12.82 -11.11
CA VAL A 166 -12.96 11.98 -12.20
C VAL A 166 -12.00 10.95 -11.62
N GLN A 167 -12.25 9.69 -11.94
CA GLN A 167 -11.38 8.56 -11.64
C GLN A 167 -10.49 8.28 -12.85
N ILE A 168 -9.19 8.18 -12.60
CA ILE A 168 -8.16 7.92 -13.59
C ILE A 168 -7.50 6.58 -13.28
N LYS A 169 -7.58 5.62 -14.21
CA LYS A 169 -6.94 4.31 -14.09
C LYS A 169 -5.83 4.14 -15.10
N GLY A 170 -4.71 3.60 -14.66
CA GLY A 170 -3.55 3.39 -15.48
C GLY A 170 -2.54 2.45 -14.83
N ILE A 171 -1.34 2.48 -15.33
CA ILE A 171 -0.18 1.82 -14.74
C ILE A 171 0.94 2.83 -14.49
N THR A 172 1.63 2.68 -13.38
CA THR A 172 2.97 3.22 -13.16
C THR A 172 3.97 2.07 -13.13
N PHE A 173 5.23 2.34 -12.79
CA PHE A 173 6.30 1.35 -12.87
C PHE A 173 7.11 1.31 -11.58
N ASP A 174 7.53 0.12 -11.19
CA ASP A 174 8.52 -0.06 -10.13
C ASP A 174 9.96 0.22 -10.64
N PHE A 175 10.95 0.10 -9.77
CA PHE A 175 12.36 0.28 -10.12
C PHE A 175 12.91 -0.78 -11.08
N ARG A 176 12.19 -1.89 -11.31
CA ARG A 176 12.50 -2.93 -12.30
C ARG A 176 11.71 -2.78 -13.58
N ASN A 177 10.94 -1.70 -13.69
CA ASN A 177 10.01 -1.42 -14.77
C ASN A 177 8.83 -2.41 -14.88
N ALA A 178 8.47 -3.10 -13.80
CA ALA A 178 7.25 -3.88 -13.75
C ALA A 178 6.02 -2.98 -13.64
N ALA A 179 4.93 -3.34 -14.32
CA ALA A 179 3.69 -2.57 -14.29
C ALA A 179 2.98 -2.68 -12.95
N LEU A 180 2.64 -1.54 -12.37
CA LEU A 180 1.87 -1.40 -11.16
C LEU A 180 0.55 -0.68 -11.49
N PRO A 181 -0.60 -1.36 -11.44
CA PRO A 181 -1.89 -0.69 -11.66
C PRO A 181 -2.13 0.36 -10.59
N ILE A 182 -2.54 1.55 -11.02
CA ILE A 182 -2.82 2.69 -10.15
C ILE A 182 -4.17 3.29 -10.48
N THR A 183 -4.91 3.65 -9.43
CA THR A 183 -6.16 4.42 -9.54
C THR A 183 -5.97 5.73 -8.79
N MET A 184 -6.26 6.82 -9.45
CA MET A 184 -6.12 8.18 -8.94
C MET A 184 -7.42 8.95 -9.11
N VAL A 185 -7.55 10.06 -8.41
CA VAL A 185 -8.79 10.86 -8.37
C VAL A 185 -8.46 12.34 -8.66
N ALA A 186 -9.26 12.96 -9.53
CA ALA A 186 -9.25 14.41 -9.75
C ALA A 186 -10.60 14.99 -9.28
N ARG A 187 -10.58 15.83 -8.24
CA ARG A 187 -11.78 16.46 -7.65
C ARG A 187 -11.93 17.93 -8.05
N ASN A 188 -10.84 18.57 -8.46
CA ASN A 188 -10.88 19.95 -8.96
C ASN A 188 -11.44 19.97 -10.38
N ALA A 189 -12.35 20.87 -10.70
CA ALA A 189 -13.00 20.98 -12.00
C ALA A 189 -12.01 21.17 -13.17
N ALA A 190 -10.95 21.94 -12.98
CA ALA A 190 -9.92 22.12 -14.00
C ALA A 190 -9.13 20.83 -14.26
N ALA A 191 -8.77 20.08 -13.20
CA ALA A 191 -8.13 18.80 -13.33
C ALA A 191 -9.06 17.76 -13.97
N ALA A 192 -10.32 17.70 -13.54
CA ALA A 192 -11.33 16.82 -14.11
C ALA A 192 -11.47 17.04 -15.62
N LYS A 193 -11.64 18.31 -16.02
CA LYS A 193 -11.70 18.69 -17.44
C LYS A 193 -10.44 18.28 -18.21
N TYR A 194 -9.25 18.55 -17.66
CA TYR A 194 -7.98 18.17 -18.29
C TYR A 194 -7.93 16.68 -18.62
N PHE A 195 -8.25 15.82 -17.65
CA PHE A 195 -8.19 14.37 -17.86
C PHE A 195 -9.28 13.84 -18.79
N LEU A 196 -10.49 14.40 -18.77
CA LEU A 196 -11.57 14.05 -19.71
C LEU A 196 -11.19 14.45 -21.15
N ASP A 197 -10.60 15.63 -21.34
CA ASP A 197 -10.17 16.13 -22.66
C ASP A 197 -9.02 15.27 -23.27
N LEU A 198 -8.30 14.45 -22.48
CA LEU A 198 -7.27 13.54 -22.99
C LEU A 198 -7.85 12.34 -23.76
N GLU A 199 -9.13 12.02 -23.60
CA GLU A 199 -9.82 10.88 -24.25
C GLU A 199 -9.05 9.56 -24.14
N ALA A 200 -8.34 9.38 -23.01
CA ALA A 200 -7.49 8.23 -22.77
C ALA A 200 -8.30 6.92 -22.72
N SER A 201 -7.83 5.91 -23.44
CA SER A 201 -8.47 4.61 -23.51
C SER A 201 -7.42 3.50 -23.70
N LYS A 202 -7.83 2.23 -23.59
CA LYS A 202 -6.94 1.10 -23.88
C LYS A 202 -6.39 1.10 -25.30
N LYS A 203 -7.15 1.69 -26.26
CA LYS A 203 -6.71 1.82 -27.66
C LYS A 203 -5.87 3.05 -27.93
N ASN A 204 -6.05 4.07 -27.12
CA ASN A 204 -5.33 5.34 -27.17
C ASN A 204 -4.80 5.68 -25.77
N PRO A 205 -3.76 4.97 -25.27
CA PRO A 205 -3.19 5.22 -23.97
C PRO A 205 -2.48 6.58 -23.94
N VAL A 206 -2.56 7.28 -22.81
CA VAL A 206 -1.90 8.57 -22.62
C VAL A 206 -0.78 8.42 -21.59
N TYR A 207 0.46 8.72 -21.99
CA TYR A 207 1.62 8.69 -21.09
C TYR A 207 1.93 10.10 -20.59
N THR A 208 1.88 10.28 -19.27
CA THR A 208 2.11 11.59 -18.66
C THR A 208 2.67 11.45 -17.25
N LYS A 209 3.11 12.58 -16.67
CA LYS A 209 3.48 12.67 -15.26
C LYS A 209 2.36 13.37 -14.50
N VAL A 210 2.01 12.81 -13.35
CA VAL A 210 1.06 13.40 -12.41
C VAL A 210 1.66 13.46 -11.01
N TRP A 211 1.18 14.42 -10.23
CA TRP A 211 1.53 14.55 -8.81
C TRP A 211 0.33 14.99 -8.00
N GLY A 212 0.40 14.73 -6.72
CA GLY A 212 -0.70 15.06 -5.83
C GLY A 212 -0.42 14.67 -4.39
N LYS A 213 -1.47 14.44 -3.64
CA LYS A 213 -1.41 14.07 -2.23
C LYS A 213 -2.04 12.70 -1.98
N ILE A 214 -1.43 11.97 -1.05
CA ILE A 214 -1.95 10.70 -0.55
C ILE A 214 -2.94 11.04 0.56
N VAL A 215 -4.20 10.65 0.39
CA VAL A 215 -5.26 10.79 1.37
C VAL A 215 -5.61 9.41 1.89
N ASN A 216 -5.51 9.22 3.18
CA ASN A 216 -5.83 7.96 3.84
C ASN A 216 -6.55 8.25 5.15
N THR A 217 -7.87 8.36 5.05
CA THR A 217 -8.74 8.74 6.15
C THR A 217 -9.56 7.55 6.64
N TYR A 218 -9.89 7.57 7.93
CA TYR A 218 -10.81 6.61 8.52
C TYR A 218 -12.19 7.21 8.61
N ILE A 219 -13.15 6.60 7.91
CA ILE A 219 -14.56 6.97 7.98
C ILE A 219 -15.21 6.06 9.03
N LYS A 220 -15.66 6.65 10.13
CA LYS A 220 -16.44 5.96 11.14
C LYS A 220 -17.93 6.13 10.81
N SER A 221 -18.63 5.03 10.66
CA SER A 221 -20.09 5.00 10.54
C SER A 221 -20.66 4.14 11.65
N GLU A 222 -21.78 4.57 12.23
CA GLU A 222 -22.49 3.80 13.23
C GLU A 222 -23.62 3.03 12.56
N LYS A 223 -23.66 1.73 12.78
CA LYS A 223 -24.79 0.89 12.40
C LYS A 223 -25.61 0.59 13.64
N VAL A 224 -26.78 1.20 13.71
CA VAL A 224 -27.73 0.89 14.75
C VAL A 224 -28.55 -0.33 14.32
N THR A 225 -28.50 -1.39 15.11
CA THR A 225 -29.34 -2.56 14.93
C THR A 225 -30.42 -2.53 16.02
N GLU A 226 -31.66 -2.31 15.60
CA GLU A 226 -32.80 -2.32 16.52
C GLU A 226 -33.00 -3.74 17.07
N SER A 227 -33.29 -3.83 18.38
CA SER A 227 -33.62 -5.08 19.04
C SER A 227 -35.13 -5.15 19.26
N ALA A 228 -35.73 -6.32 19.02
CA ALA A 228 -37.15 -6.54 19.33
C ALA A 228 -37.44 -6.47 20.83
N PHE A 229 -36.46 -6.75 21.67
CA PHE A 229 -36.51 -6.72 23.15
C PHE A 229 -35.16 -6.22 23.68
N GLY A 230 -35.13 -5.03 24.28
CA GLY A 230 -33.95 -4.44 24.90
C GLY A 230 -33.40 -3.21 24.16
N GLU A 231 -32.20 -2.79 24.55
CA GLU A 231 -31.54 -1.64 23.95
C GLU A 231 -30.99 -1.96 22.55
N ALA A 232 -31.02 -0.98 21.65
CA ALA A 232 -30.43 -1.09 20.32
C ALA A 232 -28.90 -1.27 20.44
N THR A 233 -28.34 -2.15 19.63
CA THR A 233 -26.88 -2.34 19.54
C THR A 233 -26.31 -1.37 18.52
N VAL A 234 -25.31 -0.60 18.93
CA VAL A 234 -24.59 0.32 18.05
C VAL A 234 -23.24 -0.28 17.70
N ASP A 235 -23.07 -0.71 16.46
CA ASP A 235 -21.80 -1.21 15.93
C ASP A 235 -21.08 -0.06 15.19
N THR A 236 -19.88 0.27 15.61
CA THR A 236 -19.04 1.24 14.89
C THR A 236 -18.31 0.53 13.76
N ILE A 237 -18.67 0.87 12.52
CA ILE A 237 -17.98 0.39 11.33
C ILE A 237 -16.93 1.43 10.95
N VAL A 238 -15.65 1.01 10.96
CA VAL A 238 -14.54 1.84 10.51
C VAL A 238 -14.16 1.43 9.09
N ARG A 239 -14.33 2.33 8.14
CA ARG A 239 -13.88 2.13 6.75
C ARG A 239 -12.66 3.00 6.51
N ARG A 240 -11.69 2.44 5.82
CA ARG A 240 -10.50 3.16 5.37
C ARG A 240 -10.76 3.68 3.95
N ASN A 241 -10.67 4.99 3.76
CA ASN A 241 -10.70 5.62 2.45
C ASN A 241 -9.26 6.00 2.06
N ARG A 242 -8.76 5.43 0.98
CA ARG A 242 -7.44 5.73 0.44
C ARG A 242 -7.58 6.25 -0.98
N GLU A 243 -7.06 7.45 -1.21
CA GLU A 243 -7.07 8.11 -2.50
C GLU A 243 -5.70 8.67 -2.85
N TYR A 244 -5.32 8.56 -4.11
CA TYR A 244 -4.25 9.34 -4.73
C TYR A 244 -4.91 10.54 -5.40
N LEU A 245 -4.99 11.66 -4.66
CA LEU A 245 -5.67 12.87 -5.12
C LEU A 245 -4.72 13.72 -5.94
N ILE A 246 -4.98 13.81 -7.25
CA ILE A 246 -4.17 14.57 -8.19
C ILE A 246 -4.35 16.07 -7.94
N THR A 247 -3.24 16.80 -7.88
CA THR A 247 -3.20 18.27 -7.77
C THR A 247 -2.48 18.93 -8.94
N GLY A 248 -1.84 18.14 -9.79
CA GLY A 248 -1.20 18.62 -10.99
C GLY A 248 -0.74 17.50 -11.93
N ALA A 249 -0.54 17.86 -13.17
CA ALA A 249 -0.04 17.00 -14.24
C ALA A 249 0.83 17.80 -15.19
N ASN A 250 1.63 17.11 -16.02
CA ASN A 250 2.31 17.76 -17.11
C ASN A 250 1.29 18.41 -18.07
N PRO A 251 1.53 19.63 -18.54
CA PRO A 251 0.62 20.30 -19.46
C PRO A 251 0.50 19.60 -20.82
N VAL A 252 1.56 18.89 -21.22
CA VAL A 252 1.62 18.10 -22.46
C VAL A 252 2.04 16.69 -22.12
N PRO A 253 1.25 15.68 -22.49
CA PRO A 253 1.64 14.27 -22.36
C PRO A 253 2.95 13.96 -23.08
N TYR A 254 3.61 12.88 -22.65
CA TYR A 254 4.78 12.36 -23.34
C TYR A 254 4.37 11.64 -24.62
N GLU A 255 5.20 11.71 -25.63
CA GLU A 255 5.03 10.91 -26.85
C GLU A 255 5.65 9.52 -26.65
N PHE A 256 4.97 8.48 -27.14
CA PHE A 256 5.54 7.13 -27.19
C PHE A 256 6.61 7.04 -28.28
N ASP A 257 7.50 6.05 -28.16
CA ASP A 257 8.52 5.73 -29.15
C ASP A 257 9.54 6.87 -29.43
N THR A 258 9.64 7.85 -28.51
CA THR A 258 10.66 8.89 -28.57
C THR A 258 11.84 8.57 -27.64
N GLU A 259 12.97 9.26 -27.82
CA GLU A 259 14.17 9.06 -26.99
C GLU A 259 13.85 9.28 -25.50
N GLY A 260 14.16 8.28 -24.68
CA GLY A 260 13.94 8.30 -23.24
C GLY A 260 12.49 8.07 -22.80
N THR A 261 11.58 7.71 -23.68
CA THR A 261 10.22 7.30 -23.34
C THR A 261 10.00 5.79 -23.55
N ILE A 262 8.87 5.28 -23.06
CA ILE A 262 8.49 3.88 -23.29
C ILE A 262 8.02 3.69 -24.73
N THR A 263 8.41 2.57 -25.34
CA THR A 263 7.91 2.20 -26.67
C THR A 263 6.60 1.39 -26.56
N ALA A 264 5.80 1.37 -27.64
CA ALA A 264 4.58 0.57 -27.70
C ALA A 264 4.87 -0.94 -27.49
N ALA A 265 6.02 -1.42 -28.00
CA ALA A 265 6.43 -2.82 -27.82
C ALA A 265 6.80 -3.10 -26.36
N GLU A 266 7.53 -2.21 -25.69
CA GLU A 266 7.85 -2.33 -24.26
C GLU A 266 6.57 -2.31 -23.40
N LEU A 267 5.63 -1.42 -23.72
CA LEU A 267 4.34 -1.36 -23.02
C LEU A 267 3.58 -2.70 -23.15
N SER A 268 3.48 -3.23 -24.35
CA SER A 268 2.83 -4.53 -24.57
C SER A 268 3.48 -5.65 -23.77
N LYS A 269 4.82 -5.69 -23.76
CA LYS A 269 5.58 -6.67 -22.99
C LYS A 269 5.33 -6.55 -21.49
N VAL A 270 5.39 -5.34 -20.94
CA VAL A 270 5.19 -5.11 -19.49
C VAL A 270 3.78 -5.49 -19.04
N LEU A 271 2.76 -5.27 -19.89
CA LEU A 271 1.39 -5.71 -19.61
C LEU A 271 1.29 -7.25 -19.64
N GLN A 272 1.93 -7.91 -20.61
CA GLN A 272 1.97 -9.37 -20.66
C GLN A 272 2.72 -9.96 -19.45
N ASP A 273 3.87 -9.39 -19.07
CA ASP A 273 4.62 -9.81 -17.89
C ASP A 273 3.77 -9.66 -16.60
N ARG A 274 2.90 -8.64 -16.54
CA ARG A 274 1.95 -8.47 -15.45
C ARG A 274 0.91 -9.61 -15.39
N GLU A 275 0.36 -10.02 -16.52
CA GLU A 275 -0.60 -11.15 -16.58
C GLU A 275 0.07 -12.46 -16.15
N VAL A 276 1.30 -12.71 -16.58
CA VAL A 276 2.09 -13.87 -16.14
C VAL A 276 2.30 -13.85 -14.63
N HIS A 277 2.68 -12.69 -14.07
CA HIS A 277 2.84 -12.53 -12.62
C HIS A 277 1.56 -12.85 -11.85
N LEU A 278 0.39 -12.36 -12.31
CA LEU A 278 -0.87 -12.64 -11.64
C LEU A 278 -1.24 -14.16 -11.71
N ALA A 279 -0.95 -14.80 -12.82
CA ALA A 279 -1.12 -16.25 -12.93
C ALA A 279 -0.22 -17.03 -11.97
N GLU A 280 1.04 -16.59 -11.79
CA GLU A 280 1.96 -17.16 -10.81
C GLU A 280 1.49 -16.96 -9.38
N VAL A 281 0.99 -15.76 -9.01
CA VAL A 281 0.42 -15.48 -7.69
C VAL A 281 -0.72 -16.44 -7.39
N LYS A 282 -1.63 -16.65 -8.34
CA LYS A 282 -2.73 -17.60 -8.22
C LYS A 282 -2.23 -19.03 -7.99
N LYS A 283 -1.35 -19.52 -8.87
CA LYS A 283 -0.76 -20.85 -8.79
C LYS A 283 -0.08 -21.11 -7.44
N ASN A 284 0.81 -20.19 -7.02
CA ASN A 284 1.54 -20.33 -5.76
C ASN A 284 0.61 -20.36 -4.54
N SER A 285 -0.49 -19.59 -4.56
CA SER A 285 -1.49 -19.61 -3.50
C SER A 285 -2.27 -20.92 -3.46
N GLU A 286 -2.65 -21.46 -4.62
CA GLU A 286 -3.34 -22.75 -4.74
C GLU A 286 -2.45 -23.90 -4.23
N GLU A 287 -1.17 -23.93 -4.62
CA GLU A 287 -0.18 -24.93 -4.16
C GLU A 287 0.05 -24.84 -2.64
N TYR A 288 0.16 -23.62 -2.10
CA TYR A 288 0.29 -23.41 -0.66
C TYR A 288 -0.93 -23.93 0.11
N ASN A 289 -2.15 -23.63 -0.35
CA ASN A 289 -3.38 -24.06 0.27
C ASN A 289 -3.53 -25.59 0.19
N ALA A 290 -3.20 -26.21 -0.94
CA ALA A 290 -3.20 -27.65 -1.10
C ALA A 290 -2.23 -28.33 -0.13
N SER A 291 -1.01 -27.80 0.04
CA SER A 291 0.00 -28.32 0.95
C SER A 291 -0.43 -28.18 2.42
N LYS A 292 -1.11 -27.10 2.78
CA LYS A 292 -1.63 -26.86 4.12
C LYS A 292 -2.75 -27.85 4.46
N ASN A 293 -3.68 -28.06 3.51
CA ASN A 293 -4.78 -29.02 3.69
C ASN A 293 -4.26 -30.46 3.80
N ALA A 294 -3.23 -30.84 3.03
CA ALA A 294 -2.60 -32.15 3.13
C ALA A 294 -1.94 -32.39 4.50
N LYS A 295 -1.30 -31.37 5.08
CA LYS A 295 -0.71 -31.45 6.42
C LYS A 295 -1.77 -31.52 7.54
N SER A 296 -2.91 -30.83 7.40
CA SER A 296 -3.99 -30.90 8.36
C SER A 296 -4.78 -32.21 8.31
N ALA A 297 -4.75 -32.92 7.18
CA ALA A 297 -5.37 -34.23 7.00
C ALA A 297 -4.47 -35.41 7.46
N SER A 298 -3.28 -35.17 7.97
CA SER A 298 -2.36 -36.20 8.46
C SER A 298 -2.86 -36.82 9.77
N PRO A 299 -2.82 -38.17 9.97
CA PRO A 299 -3.39 -38.87 11.12
C PRO A 299 -2.89 -38.44 12.51
N ALA A 300 -1.70 -37.79 12.55
CA ALA A 300 -1.15 -37.23 13.79
C ALA A 300 -1.95 -36.05 14.37
N ALA A 301 -2.73 -35.33 13.52
CA ALA A 301 -3.61 -34.27 14.01
C ALA A 301 -4.95 -34.77 14.55
N GLN A 302 -5.38 -35.96 14.15
CA GLN A 302 -6.62 -36.59 14.67
C GLN A 302 -6.42 -37.25 16.04
N ALA A 303 -5.21 -37.63 16.43
CA ALA A 303 -4.94 -38.25 17.73
C ALA A 303 -4.94 -37.25 18.90
N ALA A 304 -4.80 -35.94 18.65
CA ALA A 304 -4.80 -34.92 19.69
C ALA A 304 -6.22 -34.48 20.15
N THR A 305 -7.28 -34.86 19.43
CA THR A 305 -8.67 -34.51 19.77
C THR A 305 -9.46 -35.66 20.44
N ALA A 306 -8.87 -36.83 20.62
CA ALA A 306 -9.56 -38.05 21.10
C ALA A 306 -9.33 -38.39 22.58
N SER A 307 -8.96 -37.45 23.45
CA SER A 307 -8.87 -37.70 24.89
C SER A 307 -9.51 -36.58 25.73
N VAL A 308 -10.85 -36.56 25.74
CA VAL A 308 -11.61 -35.99 26.84
C VAL A 308 -12.24 -37.17 27.59
N PRO A 309 -11.89 -37.44 28.84
CA PRO A 309 -12.56 -38.49 29.64
C PRO A 309 -13.98 -38.02 29.95
N GLN A 310 -14.98 -38.75 29.51
CA GLN A 310 -16.33 -38.64 30.03
C GLN A 310 -16.34 -39.09 31.51
N GLY A 311 -16.22 -38.12 32.40
CA GLY A 311 -16.54 -38.29 33.81
C GLY A 311 -18.06 -38.18 33.97
N GLY A 312 -18.75 -39.31 34.09
CA GLY A 312 -20.15 -39.36 34.45
C GLY A 312 -20.33 -38.87 35.88
N PHE A 313 -21.27 -37.96 36.10
CA PHE A 313 -21.93 -37.74 37.36
C PHE A 313 -23.39 -38.15 37.20
N SER A 314 -23.75 -39.28 37.89
CA SER A 314 -25.11 -39.61 38.19
C SER A 314 -25.51 -38.91 39.49
N PHE A 315 -26.61 -38.17 39.47
CA PHE A 315 -27.63 -38.05 40.52
C PHE A 315 -28.92 -37.61 39.89
#